data_18fe87fecebfb59e852cccd7a3a58e81
#
_entry.id   18fe87fecebfb59e852cccd7a3a58e81
#
_cell.length_a   1.000
_cell.length_b   1.000
_cell.length_c   1.000
_cell.angle_alpha   90.00
_cell.angle_beta   90.00
_cell.angle_gamma   90.00
#
_symmetry.space_group_name_H-M   'P 1'
#
loop_
_entity.id
_entity.type
_entity.pdbx_description
1 polymer ?
#
loop_
_entity_poly.entity_id
_entity_poly.type
_entity_poly.pdbx_seq_one_letter_code
_entity_poly.pdbx_strand_id
1 'polypeptide(L)'
;MLELGAGGELLVAQLRAGLSLALLLLPLVNLVTGEFTPTEGVAGMLGVIAAIALSQVWLALARQSRRLRWLPWATSCYDISLTSLVLALLALSSPATGLNSMVVWAFYLIAITMTALRNDGRLTLFTGGLAMLQYTVMAIVVFSMVHSPEQLVSLEYGTVRVSNILQRLLMLGIMTTITAAV
;
A
#
# COMPACT_ATOMS: atom_id res chain seq x y z
N MET A 1 -21.44 22.01 1.78
CA MET A 1 -20.06 21.50 1.56
C MET A 1 -19.54 20.52 2.63
N LEU A 2 -19.94 20.62 3.90
CA LEU A 2 -19.47 19.70 4.96
C LEU A 2 -20.03 18.26 4.88
N GLU A 3 -21.15 18.04 4.20
CA GLU A 3 -21.77 16.71 4.08
C GLU A 3 -21.11 15.80 3.02
N LEU A 4 -20.52 16.38 1.97
CA LEU A 4 -19.83 15.62 0.92
C LEU A 4 -18.55 14.95 1.43
N GLY A 5 -17.80 15.62 2.31
CA GLY A 5 -16.56 15.06 2.87
C GLY A 5 -16.76 13.89 3.85
N ALA A 6 -17.87 13.93 4.63
CA ALA A 6 -18.18 12.85 5.59
C ALA A 6 -18.64 11.56 4.87
N GLY A 7 -19.33 11.70 3.73
CA GLY A 7 -19.74 10.58 2.89
C GLY A 7 -18.56 9.90 2.21
N GLY A 8 -17.60 10.69 1.72
CA GLY A 8 -16.37 10.19 1.09
C GLY A 8 -15.50 9.37 2.05
N GLU A 9 -15.35 9.82 3.30
CA GLU A 9 -14.55 9.10 4.30
C GLU A 9 -15.17 7.74 4.67
N LEU A 10 -16.50 7.69 4.82
CA LEU A 10 -17.19 6.44 5.07
C LEU A 10 -17.06 5.47 3.90
N LEU A 11 -17.18 5.96 2.67
CA LEU A 11 -17.02 5.14 1.46
C LEU A 11 -15.60 4.58 1.36
N VAL A 12 -14.58 5.40 1.59
CA VAL A 12 -13.17 4.96 1.62
C VAL A 12 -12.95 3.89 2.70
N ALA A 13 -13.52 4.08 3.89
CA ALA A 13 -13.40 3.09 4.97
C ALA A 13 -14.10 1.76 4.63
N GLN A 14 -15.24 1.80 3.95
CA GLN A 14 -15.95 0.60 3.47
C GLN A 14 -15.16 -0.12 2.38
N LEU A 15 -14.62 0.62 1.39
CA LEU A 15 -13.77 0.06 0.34
C LEU A 15 -12.52 -0.58 0.93
N ARG A 16 -11.86 0.07 1.90
CA ARG A 16 -10.70 -0.49 2.60
C ARG A 16 -11.06 -1.79 3.31
N ALA A 17 -12.18 -1.84 4.01
CA ALA A 17 -12.64 -3.06 4.67
C ALA A 17 -12.90 -4.18 3.66
N GLY A 18 -13.54 -3.87 2.52
CA GLY A 18 -13.76 -4.81 1.42
C GLY A 18 -12.46 -5.33 0.81
N LEU A 19 -11.50 -4.43 0.55
CA LEU A 19 -10.18 -4.81 0.04
C LEU A 19 -9.40 -5.67 1.03
N SER A 20 -9.46 -5.35 2.33
CA SER A 20 -8.81 -6.16 3.37
C SER A 20 -9.40 -7.58 3.43
N LEU A 21 -10.71 -7.73 3.21
CA LEU A 21 -11.35 -9.04 3.10
C LEU A 21 -10.94 -9.77 1.82
N ALA A 22 -10.84 -9.07 0.69
CA ALA A 22 -10.39 -9.65 -0.57
C ALA A 22 -8.92 -10.14 -0.48
N LEU A 23 -8.06 -9.42 0.26
CA LEU A 23 -6.68 -9.84 0.51
C LEU A 23 -6.57 -11.18 1.25
N LEU A 24 -7.61 -11.59 1.99
CA LEU A 24 -7.64 -12.91 2.65
C LEU A 24 -7.64 -14.06 1.63
N LEU A 25 -8.10 -13.80 0.40
CA LEU A 25 -8.07 -14.80 -0.66
C LEU A 25 -6.65 -15.19 -1.06
N LEU A 26 -5.67 -14.30 -0.96
CA LEU A 26 -4.28 -14.59 -1.34
C LEU A 26 -3.67 -15.71 -0.49
N PRO A 27 -3.61 -15.62 0.86
CA PRO A 27 -3.09 -16.73 1.65
C PRO A 27 -3.96 -17.98 1.57
N LEU A 28 -5.27 -17.86 1.32
CA LEU A 28 -6.14 -19.02 1.13
C LEU A 28 -5.81 -19.77 -0.17
N VAL A 29 -5.60 -19.05 -1.28
CA VAL A 29 -5.19 -19.66 -2.56
C VAL A 29 -3.86 -20.38 -2.38
N ASN A 30 -2.87 -19.71 -1.76
CA ASN A 30 -1.55 -20.27 -1.57
C ASN A 30 -1.55 -21.48 -0.60
N LEU A 31 -2.47 -21.50 0.37
CA LEU A 31 -2.67 -22.65 1.25
C LEU A 31 -3.22 -23.87 0.45
N VAL A 32 -4.11 -23.62 -0.52
CA VAL A 32 -4.70 -24.67 -1.36
C VAL A 32 -3.71 -25.16 -2.41
N THR A 33 -2.87 -24.26 -2.98
CA THR A 33 -1.86 -24.64 -3.97
C THR A 33 -0.62 -25.29 -3.37
N GLY A 34 -0.44 -25.21 -2.04
CA GLY A 34 0.69 -25.83 -1.34
C GLY A 34 2.04 -25.13 -1.57
N GLU A 35 2.01 -23.89 -2.07
CA GLU A 35 3.22 -23.12 -2.40
C GLU A 35 3.92 -22.50 -1.18
N PHE A 36 3.30 -22.54 0.01
CA PHE A 36 3.87 -22.01 1.24
C PHE A 36 4.38 -23.06 2.20
N THR A 37 5.45 -22.74 2.89
CA THR A 37 5.79 -23.43 4.15
C THR A 37 4.71 -23.14 5.21
N PRO A 38 4.44 -24.07 6.16
CA PRO A 38 3.42 -23.86 7.18
C PRO A 38 3.62 -22.58 8.00
N THR A 39 4.88 -22.17 8.23
CA THR A 39 5.23 -20.94 8.96
C THR A 39 4.91 -19.67 8.17
N GLU A 40 5.16 -19.64 6.87
CA GLU A 40 4.85 -18.51 6.00
C GLU A 40 3.33 -18.34 5.84
N GLY A 41 2.61 -19.46 5.70
CA GLY A 41 1.14 -19.46 5.64
C GLY A 41 0.51 -18.87 6.90
N VAL A 42 0.99 -19.28 8.09
CA VAL A 42 0.51 -18.74 9.38
C VAL A 42 0.84 -17.26 9.52
N ALA A 43 2.05 -16.82 9.17
CA ALA A 43 2.45 -15.42 9.24
C ALA A 43 1.62 -14.55 8.28
N GLY A 44 1.37 -15.03 7.04
CA GLY A 44 0.52 -14.36 6.07
C GLY A 44 -0.92 -14.21 6.56
N MET A 45 -1.51 -15.28 7.11
CA MET A 45 -2.86 -15.23 7.66
C MET A 45 -2.97 -14.27 8.85
N LEU A 46 -2.01 -14.29 9.78
CA LEU A 46 -1.98 -13.36 10.92
C LEU A 46 -1.89 -11.91 10.45
N GLY A 47 -1.06 -11.64 9.43
CA GLY A 47 -0.93 -10.31 8.83
C GLY A 47 -2.25 -9.81 8.24
N VAL A 48 -2.97 -10.66 7.50
CA VAL A 48 -4.26 -10.31 6.91
C VAL A 48 -5.33 -10.13 7.98
N ILE A 49 -5.39 -10.99 9.00
CA ILE A 49 -6.32 -10.85 10.12
C ILE A 49 -6.08 -9.53 10.85
N ALA A 50 -4.82 -9.16 11.10
CA ALA A 50 -4.47 -7.88 11.70
C ALA A 50 -4.91 -6.70 10.82
N ALA A 51 -4.72 -6.78 9.49
CA ALA A 51 -5.18 -5.75 8.55
C ALA A 51 -6.70 -5.61 8.55
N ILE A 52 -7.45 -6.72 8.61
CA ILE A 52 -8.91 -6.72 8.75
C ILE A 52 -9.33 -6.06 10.06
N ALA A 53 -8.74 -6.45 11.20
CA ALA A 53 -9.06 -5.87 12.50
C ALA A 53 -8.82 -4.34 12.52
N LEU A 54 -7.68 -3.89 12.00
CA LEU A 54 -7.37 -2.46 11.88
C LEU A 54 -8.33 -1.73 10.93
N SER A 55 -8.76 -2.36 9.83
CA SER A 55 -9.74 -1.77 8.92
C SER A 55 -11.09 -1.55 9.58
N GLN A 56 -11.50 -2.45 10.50
CA GLN A 56 -12.73 -2.27 11.29
C GLN A 56 -12.61 -1.10 12.29
N VAL A 57 -11.44 -0.88 12.88
CA VAL A 57 -11.18 0.28 13.74
C VAL A 57 -11.34 1.58 12.94
N TRP A 58 -10.74 1.65 11.74
CA TRP A 58 -10.88 2.81 10.85
C TRP A 58 -12.33 3.02 10.42
N LEU A 59 -13.07 1.95 10.13
CA LEU A 59 -14.48 2.03 9.78
C LEU A 59 -15.33 2.56 10.96
N ALA A 60 -15.05 2.12 12.18
CA ALA A 60 -15.73 2.61 13.38
C ALA A 60 -15.46 4.11 13.61
N LEU A 61 -14.20 4.56 13.42
CA LEU A 61 -13.83 5.96 13.50
C LEU A 61 -14.47 6.79 12.38
N ALA A 62 -14.55 6.26 11.16
CA ALA A 62 -15.17 6.94 10.02
C ALA A 62 -16.69 7.17 10.23
N ARG A 63 -17.38 6.28 10.94
CA ARG A 63 -18.79 6.49 11.34
C ARG A 63 -18.98 7.68 12.28
N GLN A 64 -17.92 8.07 13.00
CA GLN A 64 -17.90 9.24 13.89
C GLN A 64 -17.24 10.47 13.24
N SER A 65 -16.95 10.44 11.94
CA SER A 65 -16.05 11.36 11.23
C SER A 65 -16.48 12.84 11.26
N ARG A 66 -17.75 13.17 11.51
CA ARG A 66 -18.21 14.57 11.64
C ARG A 66 -17.40 15.41 12.64
N ARG A 67 -16.65 14.77 13.55
CA ARG A 67 -15.82 15.41 14.59
C ARG A 67 -14.31 15.33 14.33
N LEU A 68 -13.84 14.50 13.38
CA LEU A 68 -12.42 14.12 13.27
C LEU A 68 -11.81 14.62 11.96
N ARG A 69 -11.45 15.92 11.91
CA ARG A 69 -10.81 16.53 10.72
C ARG A 69 -9.45 15.92 10.36
N TRP A 70 -8.78 15.29 11.29
CA TRP A 70 -7.48 14.65 11.09
C TRP A 70 -7.58 13.25 10.47
N LEU A 71 -8.77 12.63 10.51
CA LEU A 71 -9.00 11.24 10.11
C LEU A 71 -8.55 10.94 8.66
N PRO A 72 -8.88 11.77 7.64
CA PRO A 72 -8.45 11.53 6.27
C PRO A 72 -6.92 11.48 6.12
N TRP A 73 -6.21 12.35 6.84
CA TRP A 73 -4.74 12.41 6.83
C TRP A 73 -4.12 11.18 7.50
N ALA A 74 -4.63 10.80 8.67
CA ALA A 74 -4.14 9.64 9.40
C ALA A 74 -4.38 8.34 8.63
N THR A 75 -5.55 8.18 8.01
CA THR A 75 -5.86 6.98 7.22
C THR A 75 -5.03 6.91 5.94
N SER A 76 -4.73 8.04 5.30
CA SER A 76 -3.82 8.08 4.16
C SER A 76 -2.38 7.73 4.55
N CYS A 77 -1.87 8.28 5.67
CA CYS A 77 -0.58 7.88 6.22
C CYS A 77 -0.53 6.38 6.50
N TYR A 78 -1.57 5.83 7.12
CA TYR A 78 -1.67 4.42 7.43
C TYR A 78 -1.61 3.55 6.17
N ASP A 79 -2.41 3.84 5.13
CA ASP A 79 -2.47 3.05 3.90
C ASP A 79 -1.11 3.03 3.18
N ILE A 80 -0.46 4.18 3.06
CA ILE A 80 0.87 4.28 2.43
C ILE A 80 1.94 3.58 3.27
N SER A 81 1.94 3.80 4.60
CA SER A 81 2.94 3.19 5.48
C SER A 81 2.78 1.67 5.59
N LEU A 82 1.55 1.17 5.55
CA LEU A 82 1.29 -0.27 5.51
C LEU A 82 1.85 -0.90 4.23
N THR A 83 1.59 -0.28 3.08
CA THR A 83 2.13 -0.73 1.79
C THR A 83 3.66 -0.74 1.80
N SER A 84 4.29 0.34 2.30
CA SER A 84 5.74 0.46 2.44
C SER A 84 6.30 -0.62 3.37
N LEU A 85 5.63 -0.90 4.49
CA LEU A 85 6.02 -1.92 5.44
C LEU A 85 6.01 -3.31 4.81
N VAL A 86 4.96 -3.64 4.07
CA VAL A 86 4.86 -4.94 3.38
C VAL A 86 5.98 -5.10 2.36
N LEU A 87 6.25 -4.06 1.53
CA LEU A 87 7.37 -4.08 0.59
C LEU A 87 8.72 -4.22 1.30
N ALA A 88 8.92 -3.53 2.43
CA ALA A 88 10.14 -3.65 3.24
C ALA A 88 10.31 -5.05 3.80
N LEU A 89 9.25 -5.67 4.32
CA LEU A 89 9.29 -7.05 4.81
C LEU A 89 9.63 -8.05 3.69
N LEU A 90 9.06 -7.86 2.50
CA LEU A 90 9.43 -8.67 1.31
C LEU A 90 10.89 -8.44 0.93
N ALA A 91 11.41 -7.22 1.04
CA ALA A 91 12.80 -6.91 0.73
C ALA A 91 13.78 -7.52 1.73
N LEU A 92 13.39 -7.78 2.99
CA LEU A 92 14.21 -8.51 3.96
C LEU A 92 14.40 -9.98 3.59
N SER A 93 13.41 -10.61 2.97
CA SER A 93 13.52 -11.99 2.46
C SER A 93 14.25 -12.03 1.11
N SER A 94 13.95 -11.10 0.21
CA SER A 94 14.60 -10.96 -1.09
C SER A 94 14.53 -9.50 -1.57
N PRO A 95 15.69 -8.81 -1.72
CA PRO A 95 15.73 -7.45 -2.25
C PRO A 95 14.99 -7.29 -3.58
N ALA A 96 15.13 -8.26 -4.48
CA ALA A 96 14.45 -8.25 -5.77
C ALA A 96 12.94 -8.37 -5.63
N THR A 97 12.44 -9.22 -4.74
CA THR A 97 11.00 -9.39 -4.47
C THR A 97 10.40 -8.10 -3.91
N GLY A 98 11.03 -7.49 -2.91
CA GLY A 98 10.52 -6.26 -2.30
C GLY A 98 10.45 -5.09 -3.29
N LEU A 99 11.49 -4.91 -4.11
CA LEU A 99 11.53 -3.80 -5.08
C LEU A 99 10.70 -4.06 -6.34
N ASN A 100 10.49 -5.31 -6.76
CA ASN A 100 9.80 -5.65 -8.00
C ASN A 100 8.38 -6.17 -7.84
N SER A 101 7.89 -6.41 -6.60
CA SER A 101 6.50 -6.83 -6.38
C SER A 101 5.51 -5.81 -6.93
N MET A 102 4.96 -6.08 -8.12
CA MET A 102 3.96 -5.22 -8.77
C MET A 102 2.64 -5.22 -8.01
N VAL A 103 2.26 -6.37 -7.45
CA VAL A 103 0.99 -6.53 -6.72
C VAL A 103 0.97 -5.61 -5.50
N VAL A 104 2.00 -5.67 -4.64
CA VAL A 104 2.06 -4.85 -3.44
C VAL A 104 2.27 -3.38 -3.80
N TRP A 105 3.13 -3.09 -4.79
CA TRP A 105 3.34 -1.71 -5.26
C TRP A 105 2.05 -1.06 -5.77
N ALA A 106 1.16 -1.82 -6.42
CA ALA A 106 -0.12 -1.30 -6.92
C ALA A 106 -1.02 -0.74 -5.81
N PHE A 107 -0.84 -1.16 -4.54
CA PHE A 107 -1.59 -0.59 -3.41
C PHE A 107 -1.30 0.90 -3.18
N TYR A 108 -0.14 1.41 -3.57
CA TYR A 108 0.09 2.86 -3.59
C TYR A 108 -0.88 3.57 -4.54
N LEU A 109 -1.10 3.01 -5.75
CA LEU A 109 -2.02 3.59 -6.72
C LEU A 109 -3.47 3.55 -6.19
N ILE A 110 -3.85 2.43 -5.58
CA ILE A 110 -5.17 2.28 -4.95
C ILE A 110 -5.35 3.31 -3.84
N ALA A 111 -4.37 3.48 -2.96
CA ALA A 111 -4.42 4.45 -1.87
C ALA A 111 -4.55 5.90 -2.40
N ILE A 112 -3.79 6.26 -3.45
CA ILE A 112 -3.87 7.57 -4.09
C ILE A 112 -5.25 7.78 -4.73
N THR A 113 -5.75 6.81 -5.51
CA THR A 113 -7.06 6.92 -6.18
C THR A 113 -8.22 6.99 -5.19
N MET A 114 -8.13 6.30 -4.05
CA MET A 114 -9.13 6.42 -2.99
C MET A 114 -9.26 7.84 -2.43
N THR A 115 -8.21 8.66 -2.51
CA THR A 115 -8.30 10.06 -2.06
C THR A 115 -9.21 10.91 -2.93
N ALA A 116 -9.41 10.55 -4.22
CA ALA A 116 -10.37 11.23 -5.09
C ALA A 116 -11.80 11.19 -4.53
N LEU A 117 -12.18 10.09 -3.86
CA LEU A 117 -13.51 9.94 -3.25
C LEU A 117 -13.76 10.94 -2.10
N ARG A 118 -12.70 11.55 -1.58
CA ARG A 118 -12.76 12.58 -0.53
C ARG A 118 -12.87 13.99 -1.10
N ASN A 119 -12.69 14.13 -2.43
CA ASN A 119 -12.73 15.40 -3.15
C ASN A 119 -11.84 16.50 -2.52
N ASP A 120 -10.62 16.11 -2.11
CA ASP A 120 -9.61 16.98 -1.50
C ASP A 120 -8.25 16.78 -2.21
N GLY A 121 -7.96 17.65 -3.18
CA GLY A 121 -6.72 17.60 -3.95
C GLY A 121 -5.45 17.77 -3.10
N ARG A 122 -5.53 18.49 -1.95
CA ARG A 122 -4.40 18.65 -1.03
C ARG A 122 -4.05 17.33 -0.36
N LEU A 123 -5.07 16.59 0.05
CA LEU A 123 -4.90 15.26 0.63
C LEU A 123 -4.30 14.29 -0.40
N THR A 124 -4.76 14.37 -1.66
CA THR A 124 -4.21 13.56 -2.75
C THR A 124 -2.74 13.85 -3.01
N LEU A 125 -2.36 15.13 -3.10
CA LEU A 125 -0.95 15.53 -3.27
C LEU A 125 -0.08 15.07 -2.10
N PHE A 126 -0.58 15.20 -0.88
CA PHE A 126 0.11 14.70 0.32
C PHE A 126 0.31 13.19 0.25
N THR A 127 -0.75 12.43 -0.05
CA THR A 127 -0.71 10.96 -0.10
C THR A 127 0.26 10.47 -1.17
N GLY A 128 0.22 11.07 -2.36
CA GLY A 128 1.14 10.74 -3.45
C GLY A 128 2.59 11.12 -3.14
N GLY A 129 2.81 12.31 -2.57
CA GLY A 129 4.14 12.75 -2.12
C GLY A 129 4.73 11.83 -1.05
N LEU A 130 3.89 11.40 -0.09
CA LEU A 130 4.29 10.45 0.94
C LEU A 130 4.64 9.08 0.35
N ALA A 131 3.86 8.58 -0.61
CA ALA A 131 4.13 7.33 -1.31
C ALA A 131 5.47 7.38 -2.06
N MET A 132 5.72 8.44 -2.82
CA MET A 132 6.98 8.64 -3.53
C MET A 132 8.16 8.72 -2.56
N LEU A 133 8.02 9.45 -1.46
CA LEU A 133 9.06 9.58 -0.44
C LEU A 133 9.39 8.23 0.20
N GLN A 134 8.38 7.51 0.69
CA GLN A 134 8.59 6.23 1.37
C GLN A 134 9.14 5.17 0.44
N TYR A 135 8.65 5.09 -0.81
CA TYR A 135 9.18 4.17 -1.81
C TYR A 135 10.63 4.49 -2.18
N THR A 136 10.99 5.78 -2.30
CA THR A 136 12.37 6.22 -2.58
C THR A 136 13.30 5.85 -1.42
N VAL A 137 12.90 6.15 -0.18
CA VAL A 137 13.69 5.80 1.02
C VAL A 137 13.89 4.28 1.10
N MET A 138 12.83 3.51 0.90
CA MET A 138 12.90 2.06 0.88
C MET A 138 13.89 1.56 -0.20
N ALA A 139 13.81 2.09 -1.42
CA ALA A 139 14.70 1.71 -2.49
C ALA A 139 16.17 2.01 -2.15
N ILE A 140 16.46 3.21 -1.60
CA ILE A 140 17.81 3.59 -1.18
C ILE A 140 18.32 2.64 -0.10
N VAL A 141 17.51 2.34 0.92
CA VAL A 141 17.88 1.42 2.00
C VAL A 141 18.16 0.03 1.46
N VAL A 142 17.29 -0.52 0.62
CA VAL A 142 17.48 -1.85 0.02
C VAL A 142 18.75 -1.90 -0.82
N PHE A 143 19.00 -0.88 -1.68
CA PHE A 143 20.23 -0.83 -2.45
C PHE A 143 21.49 -0.71 -1.58
N SER A 144 21.43 -0.03 -0.44
CA SER A 144 22.55 0.07 0.49
C SER A 144 22.86 -1.25 1.21
N MET A 145 21.87 -2.14 1.33
CA MET A 145 22.02 -3.45 1.97
C MET A 145 22.48 -4.55 0.99
N VAL A 146 22.37 -4.32 -0.30
CA VAL A 146 22.79 -5.27 -1.33
C VAL A 146 24.31 -5.31 -1.42
N HIS A 147 24.89 -6.51 -1.22
CA HIS A 147 26.33 -6.73 -1.26
C HIS A 147 26.80 -7.40 -2.56
N SER A 148 25.87 -8.02 -3.30
CA SER A 148 26.19 -8.67 -4.59
C SER A 148 25.09 -8.42 -5.62
N PRO A 149 25.41 -8.27 -6.91
CA PRO A 149 24.43 -8.06 -7.98
C PRO A 149 23.40 -9.19 -8.11
N GLU A 150 23.75 -10.39 -7.68
CA GLU A 150 22.87 -11.57 -7.73
C GLU A 150 21.63 -11.40 -6.84
N GLN A 151 21.74 -10.66 -5.74
CA GLN A 151 20.60 -10.37 -4.83
C GLN A 151 19.53 -9.49 -5.48
N LEU A 152 19.86 -8.79 -6.57
CA LEU A 152 18.93 -7.97 -7.36
C LEU A 152 18.24 -8.75 -8.47
N VAL A 153 18.50 -10.05 -8.59
CA VAL A 153 17.90 -10.92 -9.61
C VAL A 153 16.99 -11.94 -8.93
N SER A 154 15.75 -11.99 -9.38
CA SER A 154 14.79 -13.03 -8.99
C SER A 154 14.28 -13.75 -10.21
N LEU A 155 14.14 -15.07 -10.14
CA LEU A 155 13.56 -15.88 -11.21
C LEU A 155 12.09 -15.50 -11.47
N GLU A 156 11.38 -15.11 -10.43
CA GLU A 156 9.96 -14.78 -10.48
C GLU A 156 9.70 -13.30 -10.79
N TYR A 157 10.49 -12.40 -10.19
CA TYR A 157 10.27 -10.94 -10.28
C TYR A 157 11.26 -10.23 -11.22
N GLY A 158 12.19 -10.96 -11.81
CA GLY A 158 13.19 -10.41 -12.75
C GLY A 158 14.29 -9.58 -12.06
N THR A 159 15.00 -8.80 -12.85
CA THR A 159 16.14 -7.99 -12.39
C THR A 159 15.69 -6.60 -11.97
N VAL A 160 16.09 -6.17 -10.77
CA VAL A 160 15.88 -4.80 -10.29
C VAL A 160 16.87 -3.86 -11.00
N ARG A 161 16.32 -2.83 -11.63
CA ARG A 161 17.07 -1.74 -12.26
C ARG A 161 16.62 -0.39 -11.72
N VAL A 162 17.54 0.55 -11.60
CA VAL A 162 17.23 1.93 -11.21
C VAL A 162 16.19 2.54 -12.16
N SER A 163 16.24 2.21 -13.46
CA SER A 163 15.22 2.66 -14.42
C SER A 163 13.80 2.22 -14.05
N ASN A 164 13.63 1.00 -13.51
CA ASN A 164 12.32 0.50 -13.09
C ASN A 164 11.78 1.31 -11.90
N ILE A 165 12.67 1.68 -10.97
CA ILE A 165 12.29 2.51 -9.81
C ILE A 165 11.89 3.91 -10.25
N LEU A 166 12.65 4.52 -11.17
CA LEU A 166 12.32 5.83 -11.72
C LEU A 166 10.98 5.82 -12.47
N GLN A 167 10.71 4.78 -13.27
CA GLN A 167 9.43 4.61 -13.95
C GLN A 167 8.26 4.50 -12.97
N ARG A 168 8.43 3.76 -11.87
CA ARG A 168 7.41 3.63 -10.82
C ARG A 168 7.16 4.94 -10.09
N LEU A 169 8.22 5.69 -9.77
CA LEU A 169 8.10 7.03 -9.18
C LEU A 169 7.38 7.98 -10.13
N LEU A 170 7.71 7.95 -11.43
CA LEU A 170 7.02 8.74 -12.44
C LEU A 170 5.52 8.38 -12.51
N MET A 171 5.19 7.08 -12.50
CA MET A 171 3.79 6.63 -12.47
C MET A 171 3.05 7.11 -11.23
N LEU A 172 3.66 7.05 -10.04
CA LEU A 172 3.07 7.61 -8.82
C LEU A 172 2.82 9.12 -8.95
N GLY A 173 3.77 9.86 -9.52
CA GLY A 173 3.63 11.30 -9.76
C GLY A 173 2.50 11.62 -10.74
N ILE A 174 2.41 10.90 -11.86
CA ILE A 174 1.33 11.05 -12.85
C ILE A 174 -0.02 10.75 -12.21
N MET A 175 -0.16 9.61 -11.53
CA MET A 175 -1.41 9.24 -10.86
C MET A 175 -1.81 10.25 -9.80
N THR A 176 -0.86 10.76 -9.03
CA THR A 176 -1.11 11.80 -8.02
C THR A 176 -1.64 13.08 -8.65
N THR A 177 -1.02 13.56 -9.73
CA THR A 177 -1.45 14.79 -10.41
C THR A 177 -2.82 14.65 -11.08
N ILE A 178 -3.06 13.53 -11.76
CA ILE A 178 -4.37 13.27 -12.39
C ILE A 178 -5.45 13.17 -11.31
N THR A 179 -5.20 12.41 -10.24
CA THR A 179 -6.19 12.23 -9.16
C THR A 179 -6.45 13.53 -8.39
N ALA A 180 -5.45 14.39 -8.23
CA ALA A 180 -5.61 15.69 -7.56
C ALA A 180 -6.34 16.73 -8.41
N ALA A 181 -6.39 16.55 -9.73
CA ALA A 181 -7.09 17.44 -10.66
C ALA A 181 -8.59 17.12 -10.81
N VAL A 182 -9.03 15.97 -10.31
CA VAL A 182 -10.44 15.52 -10.34
C VAL A 182 -11.15 15.95 -9.06
#